data_b575e6f9d0ef662832f21b9b29a3d609
#
_entry.id   b575e6f9d0ef662832f21b9b29a3d609
#
_cell.length_a   1.000
_cell.length_b   1.000
_cell.length_c   1.000
_cell.angle_alpha   90.00
_cell.angle_beta   90.00
_cell.angle_gamma   90.00
#
_symmetry.space_group_name_H-M   'P 1'
#
loop_
_entity.id
_entity.type
_entity.pdbx_description
1 polymer ?
#
loop_
_entity_poly.entity_id
_entity_poly.type
_entity_poly.pdbx_seq_one_letter_code
_entity_poly.pdbx_strand_id
1 'polypeptide(L)'
;MVVMALRPEGPRAPAVAGGRLVPVASDGETIVVIEDDQNISDLVALYLRREGFRVLQAPDGEQGLAYVDRDRPTLVVVDVGLPGALDGFDVCRRLRAAGDVPIVMLTARDDEVDRVVGLEFGADDYVTKPFSPRELVARVRAILRRAGAPARALPSMLEVGDVVVDTGRREVRQGESVVALTSREFDLLAYLALNTGLALSRRQLLDGVWGEGWYGDERTVDVHVRQLRKKLGDGLPLTTVWGIGYRLG
;
A
#
# COMPACT_ATOMS: atom_id res chain seq x y z
N MET A 1 -27.86 -12.82 59.98
CA MET A 1 -27.14 -13.49 58.88
C MET A 1 -27.38 -12.66 57.63
N VAL A 2 -26.45 -11.73 57.36
CA VAL A 2 -26.57 -10.77 56.25
C VAL A 2 -25.66 -11.23 55.13
N VAL A 3 -26.25 -11.59 53.98
CA VAL A 3 -25.52 -12.00 52.78
C VAL A 3 -25.16 -10.73 52.01
N MET A 4 -23.86 -10.44 51.94
CA MET A 4 -23.28 -9.33 51.20
C MET A 4 -23.08 -9.74 49.73
N ALA A 5 -23.85 -9.21 48.83
CA ALA A 5 -23.77 -9.45 47.40
C ALA A 5 -22.57 -8.69 46.82
N LEU A 6 -21.64 -9.40 46.21
CA LEU A 6 -20.56 -8.86 45.40
C LEU A 6 -21.11 -8.30 44.05
N ARG A 7 -20.84 -7.03 43.79
CA ARG A 7 -21.08 -6.41 42.48
C ARG A 7 -19.94 -6.78 41.52
N PRO A 8 -20.20 -7.09 40.27
CA PRO A 8 -19.14 -7.27 39.27
C PRO A 8 -18.50 -5.92 38.91
N GLU A 9 -17.19 -5.86 38.93
CA GLU A 9 -16.40 -4.74 38.47
C GLU A 9 -16.59 -4.60 36.94
N GLY A 10 -16.99 -3.40 36.50
CA GLY A 10 -17.05 -3.02 35.10
C GLY A 10 -15.65 -2.81 34.50
N PRO A 11 -15.52 -2.72 33.18
CA PRO A 11 -14.22 -2.62 32.52
C PRO A 11 -13.48 -1.35 32.92
N ARG A 12 -12.24 -1.51 33.38
CA ARG A 12 -11.33 -0.41 33.74
C ARG A 12 -11.06 0.46 32.52
N ALA A 13 -11.28 1.76 32.67
CA ALA A 13 -10.87 2.77 31.70
C ALA A 13 -9.32 2.76 31.52
N PRO A 14 -8.80 2.98 30.31
CA PRO A 14 -7.37 3.04 30.08
C PRO A 14 -6.78 4.31 30.72
N ALA A 15 -5.65 4.15 31.39
CA ALA A 15 -4.91 5.24 32.01
C ALA A 15 -4.36 6.20 30.94
N VAL A 16 -4.70 7.49 31.05
CA VAL A 16 -4.16 8.57 30.23
C VAL A 16 -2.77 8.92 30.75
N ALA A 17 -1.73 8.43 30.07
CA ALA A 17 -0.40 9.01 30.15
C ALA A 17 -0.12 9.69 28.82
N GLY A 18 0.30 10.97 28.85
CA GLY A 18 0.50 11.81 27.67
C GLY A 18 1.55 11.24 26.71
N GLY A 19 1.08 10.56 25.68
CA GLY A 19 1.82 10.01 24.58
C GLY A 19 0.86 9.85 23.41
N ARG A 20 1.25 10.41 22.27
CA ARG A 20 0.59 10.28 20.99
C ARG A 20 0.12 8.82 20.80
N LEU A 21 -1.19 8.59 20.72
CA LEU A 21 -1.77 7.29 20.40
C LEU A 21 -1.24 6.83 19.03
N VAL A 22 -0.24 5.98 19.04
CA VAL A 22 0.16 5.21 17.86
C VAL A 22 -0.88 4.09 17.76
N PRO A 23 -1.62 3.95 16.66
CA PRO A 23 -2.52 2.81 16.48
C PRO A 23 -1.67 1.54 16.62
N VAL A 24 -1.93 0.75 17.66
CA VAL A 24 -1.41 -0.61 17.76
C VAL A 24 -2.08 -1.39 16.64
N ALA A 25 -1.31 -2.12 15.83
CA ALA A 25 -1.86 -3.04 14.85
C ALA A 25 -2.88 -3.95 15.58
N SER A 26 -4.06 -4.12 14.99
CA SER A 26 -5.07 -5.02 15.54
C SER A 26 -4.46 -6.42 15.65
N ASP A 27 -4.61 -7.08 16.79
CA ASP A 27 -4.17 -8.46 17.01
C ASP A 27 -4.71 -9.33 15.85
N GLY A 28 -3.82 -9.76 14.95
CA GLY A 28 -4.17 -10.67 13.86
C GLY A 28 -3.84 -10.24 12.43
N GLU A 29 -3.37 -9.01 12.16
CA GLU A 29 -2.94 -8.66 10.80
C GLU A 29 -1.73 -9.48 10.37
N THR A 30 -1.89 -10.27 9.29
CA THR A 30 -0.85 -11.17 8.79
C THR A 30 -0.10 -10.53 7.63
N ILE A 31 1.24 -10.58 7.68
CA ILE A 31 2.13 -10.17 6.61
C ILE A 31 2.90 -11.39 6.12
N VAL A 32 2.97 -11.59 4.81
CA VAL A 32 3.86 -12.58 4.18
C VAL A 32 5.13 -11.87 3.74
N VAL A 33 6.29 -12.42 4.09
CA VAL A 33 7.61 -11.96 3.65
C VAL A 33 8.20 -13.06 2.77
N ILE A 34 8.48 -12.73 1.51
CA ILE A 34 9.07 -13.62 0.50
C ILE A 34 10.47 -13.11 0.22
N GLU A 35 11.46 -13.76 0.80
CA GLU A 35 12.88 -13.36 0.78
C GLU A 35 13.74 -14.60 0.99
N ASP A 36 14.68 -14.86 0.10
CA ASP A 36 15.55 -16.04 0.14
C ASP A 36 16.74 -15.90 1.11
N ASP A 37 17.23 -14.67 1.32
CA ASP A 37 18.23 -14.42 2.37
C ASP A 37 17.58 -14.50 3.75
N GLN A 38 17.88 -15.59 4.48
CA GLN A 38 17.33 -15.84 5.81
C GLN A 38 17.64 -14.71 6.80
N ASN A 39 18.80 -14.05 6.69
CA ASN A 39 19.17 -12.96 7.61
C ASN A 39 18.30 -11.74 7.37
N ILE A 40 18.01 -11.41 6.10
CA ILE A 40 17.12 -10.30 5.73
C ILE A 40 15.69 -10.64 6.15
N SER A 41 15.23 -11.86 5.82
CA SER A 41 13.91 -12.35 6.18
C SER A 41 13.67 -12.29 7.70
N ASP A 42 14.61 -12.79 8.50
CA ASP A 42 14.51 -12.78 9.97
C ASP A 42 14.55 -11.36 10.54
N LEU A 43 15.39 -10.49 9.98
CA LEU A 43 15.46 -9.10 10.39
C LEU A 43 14.14 -8.37 10.12
N VAL A 44 13.57 -8.52 8.94
CA VAL A 44 12.27 -7.95 8.56
C VAL A 44 11.17 -8.49 9.47
N ALA A 45 11.12 -9.81 9.65
CA ALA A 45 10.12 -10.46 10.49
C ALA A 45 10.21 -10.00 11.96
N LEU A 46 11.43 -9.86 12.51
CA LEU A 46 11.64 -9.37 13.86
C LEU A 46 11.03 -7.97 14.08
N TYR A 47 11.27 -7.05 13.14
CA TYR A 47 10.77 -5.69 13.27
C TYR A 47 9.25 -5.62 13.05
N LEU A 48 8.70 -6.35 12.11
CA LEU A 48 7.25 -6.41 11.89
C LEU A 48 6.51 -7.06 13.08
N ARG A 49 7.06 -8.14 13.65
CA ARG A 49 6.49 -8.79 14.86
C ARG A 49 6.50 -7.85 16.08
N ARG A 50 7.54 -7.02 16.25
CA ARG A 50 7.57 -5.99 17.31
C ARG A 50 6.47 -4.95 17.18
N GLU A 51 5.95 -4.77 15.98
CA GLU A 51 4.84 -3.88 15.69
C GLU A 51 3.45 -4.54 15.84
N GLY A 52 3.42 -5.81 16.24
CA GLY A 52 2.21 -6.59 16.51
C GLY A 52 1.70 -7.40 15.31
N PHE A 53 2.42 -7.44 14.19
CA PHE A 53 2.03 -8.24 13.02
C PHE A 53 2.34 -9.73 13.22
N ARG A 54 1.45 -10.58 12.72
CA ARG A 54 1.78 -12.00 12.47
C ARG A 54 2.58 -12.06 11.16
N VAL A 55 3.77 -12.69 11.19
CA VAL A 55 4.64 -12.74 10.00
C VAL A 55 4.89 -14.19 9.60
N LEU A 56 4.59 -14.49 8.34
CA LEU A 56 4.92 -15.74 7.65
C LEU A 56 6.10 -15.46 6.71
N GLN A 57 7.12 -16.31 6.75
CA GLN A 57 8.35 -16.18 5.96
C GLN A 57 8.41 -17.30 4.93
N ALA A 58 8.64 -16.95 3.67
CA ALA A 58 8.78 -17.88 2.55
C ALA A 58 10.13 -17.61 1.85
N PRO A 59 10.94 -18.64 1.57
CA PRO A 59 12.24 -18.51 0.93
C PRO A 59 12.16 -18.41 -0.60
N ASP A 60 11.00 -18.61 -1.19
CA ASP A 60 10.78 -18.57 -2.64
C ASP A 60 9.35 -18.13 -3.00
N GLY A 61 9.15 -17.83 -4.29
CA GLY A 61 7.88 -17.31 -4.79
C GLY A 61 6.72 -18.31 -4.70
N GLU A 62 6.98 -19.61 -4.88
CA GLU A 62 5.94 -20.65 -4.85
C GLU A 62 5.37 -20.83 -3.45
N GLN A 63 6.24 -20.92 -2.45
CA GLN A 63 5.81 -20.98 -1.05
C GLN A 63 5.12 -19.70 -0.61
N GLY A 64 5.62 -18.54 -1.05
CA GLY A 64 5.01 -17.25 -0.79
C GLY A 64 3.56 -17.16 -1.30
N LEU A 65 3.33 -17.54 -2.54
CA LEU A 65 1.98 -17.58 -3.14
C LEU A 65 1.07 -18.57 -2.41
N ALA A 66 1.58 -19.74 -2.01
CA ALA A 66 0.80 -20.71 -1.23
C ALA A 66 0.37 -20.14 0.14
N TYR A 67 1.22 -19.37 0.80
CA TYR A 67 0.86 -18.68 2.04
C TYR A 67 -0.19 -17.59 1.80
N VAL A 68 -0.07 -16.81 0.71
CA VAL A 68 -1.06 -15.79 0.39
C VAL A 68 -2.43 -16.40 0.15
N ASP A 69 -2.52 -17.48 -0.60
CA ASP A 69 -3.79 -18.18 -0.89
C ASP A 69 -4.43 -18.74 0.37
N ARG A 70 -3.62 -19.32 1.26
CA ARG A 70 -4.11 -19.97 2.48
C ARG A 70 -4.47 -19.00 3.57
N ASP A 71 -3.59 -18.01 3.84
CA ASP A 71 -3.65 -17.16 5.05
C ASP A 71 -4.27 -15.80 4.76
N ARG A 72 -4.49 -15.42 3.49
CA ARG A 72 -5.09 -14.14 3.08
C ARG A 72 -4.48 -12.94 3.80
N PRO A 73 -3.17 -12.69 3.65
CA PRO A 73 -2.48 -11.64 4.37
C PRO A 73 -3.00 -10.25 4.02
N THR A 74 -2.80 -9.30 4.92
CA THR A 74 -3.14 -7.89 4.71
C THR A 74 -2.08 -7.14 3.90
N LEU A 75 -0.86 -7.70 3.77
CA LEU A 75 0.23 -7.15 2.96
C LEU A 75 1.27 -8.24 2.67
N VAL A 76 1.91 -8.12 1.50
CA VAL A 76 3.03 -8.98 1.09
C VAL A 76 4.28 -8.13 0.88
N VAL A 77 5.41 -8.56 1.44
CA VAL A 77 6.75 -8.04 1.15
C VAL A 77 7.44 -9.06 0.25
N VAL A 78 7.97 -8.63 -0.90
CA VAL A 78 8.53 -9.53 -1.93
C VAL A 78 9.91 -9.04 -2.34
N ASP A 79 10.93 -9.89 -2.24
CA ASP A 79 12.21 -9.62 -2.88
C ASP A 79 12.10 -9.78 -4.41
N VAL A 80 12.74 -8.90 -5.15
CA VAL A 80 12.84 -8.98 -6.62
C VAL A 80 13.71 -10.17 -7.04
N GLY A 81 14.82 -10.38 -6.34
CA GLY A 81 15.85 -11.36 -6.68
C GLY A 81 15.57 -12.79 -6.20
N LEU A 82 14.32 -13.24 -6.16
CA LEU A 82 13.98 -14.57 -5.67
C LEU A 82 14.56 -15.67 -6.57
N PRO A 83 15.06 -16.78 -5.98
CA PRO A 83 15.54 -17.95 -6.72
C PRO A 83 14.36 -18.80 -7.20
N GLY A 84 14.65 -19.68 -8.18
CA GLY A 84 13.71 -20.69 -8.65
C GLY A 84 12.99 -20.31 -9.92
N ALA A 85 11.77 -20.83 -10.11
CA ALA A 85 11.01 -20.66 -11.34
C ALA A 85 10.22 -19.32 -11.38
N LEU A 86 10.07 -18.66 -10.23
CA LEU A 86 9.33 -17.40 -10.08
C LEU A 86 10.24 -16.36 -9.43
N ASP A 87 10.57 -15.32 -10.17
CA ASP A 87 11.17 -14.12 -9.60
C ASP A 87 10.12 -13.24 -8.88
N GLY A 88 10.58 -12.17 -8.21
CA GLY A 88 9.67 -11.29 -7.47
C GLY A 88 8.67 -10.56 -8.37
N PHE A 89 9.01 -10.29 -9.63
CA PHE A 89 8.08 -9.71 -10.60
C PHE A 89 6.99 -10.68 -11.02
N ASP A 90 7.34 -11.96 -11.19
CA ASP A 90 6.37 -13.02 -11.48
C ASP A 90 5.38 -13.19 -10.33
N VAL A 91 5.89 -13.17 -9.08
CA VAL A 91 5.06 -13.21 -7.88
C VAL A 91 4.12 -12.01 -7.85
N CYS A 92 4.61 -10.79 -8.06
CA CYS A 92 3.82 -9.58 -8.08
C CYS A 92 2.70 -9.65 -9.13
N ARG A 93 3.00 -10.07 -10.36
CA ARG A 93 2.01 -10.26 -11.43
C ARG A 93 0.91 -11.24 -11.06
N ARG A 94 1.26 -12.40 -10.46
CA ARG A 94 0.30 -13.42 -10.03
C ARG A 94 -0.59 -12.91 -8.90
N LEU A 95 -0.02 -12.19 -7.93
CA LEU A 95 -0.78 -11.58 -6.84
C LEU A 95 -1.80 -10.56 -7.37
N ARG A 96 -1.39 -9.73 -8.35
CA ARG A 96 -2.29 -8.75 -8.97
C ARG A 96 -3.39 -9.39 -9.82
N ALA A 97 -3.11 -10.49 -10.48
CA ALA A 97 -4.12 -11.26 -11.21
C ALA A 97 -5.15 -11.92 -10.27
N ALA A 98 -4.76 -12.22 -9.02
CA ALA A 98 -5.61 -12.87 -8.02
C ALA A 98 -6.36 -11.86 -7.12
N GLY A 99 -5.90 -10.60 -6.99
CA GLY A 99 -6.54 -9.59 -6.14
C GLY A 99 -5.68 -8.38 -5.84
N ASP A 100 -6.15 -7.57 -4.87
CA ASP A 100 -5.60 -6.25 -4.55
C ASP A 100 -4.80 -6.23 -3.25
N VAL A 101 -4.24 -7.36 -2.81
CA VAL A 101 -3.40 -7.39 -1.61
C VAL A 101 -2.25 -6.39 -1.77
N PRO A 102 -2.00 -5.49 -0.80
CA PRO A 102 -0.89 -4.56 -0.87
C PRO A 102 0.47 -5.26 -0.99
N ILE A 103 1.34 -4.78 -1.89
CA ILE A 103 2.66 -5.36 -2.17
C ILE A 103 3.74 -4.29 -1.99
N VAL A 104 4.76 -4.61 -1.18
CA VAL A 104 6.00 -3.85 -1.06
C VAL A 104 7.14 -4.69 -1.66
N MET A 105 7.82 -4.17 -2.67
CA MET A 105 8.97 -4.87 -3.26
C MET A 105 10.29 -4.46 -2.61
N LEU A 106 11.16 -5.43 -2.36
CA LEU A 106 12.54 -5.20 -1.98
C LEU A 106 13.41 -5.34 -3.24
N THR A 107 14.28 -4.37 -3.52
CA THR A 107 15.09 -4.36 -4.74
C THR A 107 16.53 -3.94 -4.47
N ALA A 108 17.48 -4.38 -5.30
CA ALA A 108 18.86 -3.92 -5.23
C ALA A 108 18.99 -2.44 -5.63
N ARG A 109 19.99 -1.75 -5.07
CA ARG A 109 20.16 -0.29 -5.19
C ARG A 109 20.41 0.22 -6.62
N ASP A 110 20.96 -0.64 -7.49
CA ASP A 110 21.51 -0.23 -8.79
C ASP A 110 20.52 -0.38 -9.96
N ASP A 111 19.34 -0.94 -9.73
CA ASP A 111 18.33 -1.15 -10.77
C ASP A 111 17.20 -0.12 -10.70
N GLU A 112 17.48 1.07 -11.25
CA GLU A 112 16.41 2.06 -11.51
C GLU A 112 15.33 1.46 -12.42
N VAL A 113 15.75 0.56 -13.32
CA VAL A 113 14.86 -0.19 -14.21
C VAL A 113 13.93 -1.10 -13.40
N ASP A 114 14.47 -1.87 -12.46
CA ASP A 114 13.68 -2.80 -11.62
C ASP A 114 12.63 -2.09 -10.76
N ARG A 115 12.93 -0.87 -10.27
CA ARG A 115 11.96 -0.07 -9.51
C ARG A 115 10.78 0.38 -10.37
N VAL A 116 11.06 0.87 -11.57
CA VAL A 116 10.02 1.27 -12.54
C VAL A 116 9.22 0.05 -12.96
N VAL A 117 9.90 -1.05 -13.28
CA VAL A 117 9.29 -2.32 -13.70
C VAL A 117 8.42 -2.91 -12.58
N GLY A 118 8.89 -2.92 -11.32
CA GLY A 118 8.11 -3.43 -10.19
C GLY A 118 6.80 -2.67 -9.95
N LEU A 119 6.85 -1.35 -10.02
CA LEU A 119 5.65 -0.52 -9.93
C LEU A 119 4.74 -0.67 -11.16
N GLU A 120 5.30 -0.88 -12.36
CA GLU A 120 4.54 -1.20 -13.57
C GLU A 120 3.79 -2.54 -13.47
N PHE A 121 4.31 -3.51 -12.70
CA PHE A 121 3.62 -4.77 -12.39
C PHE A 121 2.62 -4.65 -11.25
N GLY A 122 2.43 -3.44 -10.70
CA GLY A 122 1.37 -3.14 -9.76
C GLY A 122 1.76 -3.21 -8.29
N ALA A 123 3.05 -3.16 -7.94
CA ALA A 123 3.47 -2.98 -6.56
C ALA A 123 2.99 -1.62 -6.02
N ASP A 124 2.65 -1.57 -4.74
CA ASP A 124 2.19 -0.33 -4.08
C ASP A 124 3.35 0.55 -3.64
N ASP A 125 4.49 -0.05 -3.32
CA ASP A 125 5.72 0.64 -2.95
C ASP A 125 6.93 -0.27 -3.15
N TYR A 126 8.15 0.32 -3.08
CA TYR A 126 9.40 -0.42 -3.11
C TYR A 126 10.39 0.11 -2.07
N VAL A 127 11.30 -0.75 -1.65
CA VAL A 127 12.37 -0.42 -0.71
C VAL A 127 13.69 -0.94 -1.28
N THR A 128 14.68 -0.05 -1.42
CA THR A 128 15.99 -0.43 -1.98
C THR A 128 16.91 -1.02 -0.92
N LYS A 129 17.52 -2.16 -1.21
CA LYS A 129 18.58 -2.78 -0.39
C LYS A 129 19.92 -2.01 -0.58
N PRO A 130 20.70 -1.72 0.48
CA PRO A 130 20.38 -1.95 1.88
C PRO A 130 19.39 -0.93 2.45
N PHE A 131 18.42 -1.40 3.22
CA PHE A 131 17.40 -0.56 3.83
C PHE A 131 17.47 -0.58 5.36
N SER A 132 16.87 0.45 5.96
CA SER A 132 16.61 0.44 7.39
C SER A 132 15.33 -0.36 7.68
N PRO A 133 15.35 -1.38 8.58
CA PRO A 133 14.13 -2.09 8.96
C PRO A 133 13.03 -1.16 9.49
N ARG A 134 13.41 -0.04 10.13
CA ARG A 134 12.47 0.99 10.58
C ARG A 134 11.78 1.71 9.40
N GLU A 135 12.50 1.91 8.31
CA GLU A 135 11.94 2.48 7.09
C GLU A 135 10.89 1.54 6.49
N LEU A 136 11.22 0.25 6.34
CA LEU A 136 10.26 -0.74 5.84
C LEU A 136 9.00 -0.79 6.70
N VAL A 137 9.14 -0.84 8.03
CA VAL A 137 8.00 -0.80 8.95
C VAL A 137 7.15 0.46 8.78
N ALA A 138 7.78 1.63 8.64
CA ALA A 138 7.05 2.88 8.43
C ALA A 138 6.21 2.86 7.15
N ARG A 139 6.75 2.28 6.06
CA ARG A 139 6.06 2.11 4.78
C ARG A 139 4.90 1.11 4.88
N VAL A 140 5.13 -0.06 5.48
CA VAL A 140 4.09 -1.07 5.74
C VAL A 140 2.93 -0.44 6.52
N ARG A 141 3.22 0.26 7.62
CA ARG A 141 2.19 0.94 8.42
C ARG A 141 1.45 2.03 7.63
N ALA A 142 2.14 2.79 6.78
CA ALA A 142 1.52 3.80 5.94
C ALA A 142 0.54 3.19 4.93
N ILE A 143 0.88 2.04 4.36
CA ILE A 143 0.02 1.31 3.43
C ILE A 143 -1.21 0.77 4.17
N LEU A 144 -1.03 0.05 5.28
CA LEU A 144 -2.11 -0.59 6.03
C LEU A 144 -3.07 0.42 6.66
N ARG A 145 -2.56 1.52 7.22
CA ARG A 145 -3.39 2.59 7.79
C ARG A 145 -4.41 3.13 6.79
N ARG A 146 -4.08 3.15 5.51
CA ARG A 146 -4.97 3.65 4.46
C ARG A 146 -5.97 2.61 4.00
N ALA A 147 -5.57 1.35 3.94
CA ALA A 147 -6.49 0.25 3.65
C ALA A 147 -7.59 0.12 4.71
N GLY A 148 -7.30 0.50 5.98
CA GLY A 148 -8.25 0.48 7.10
C GLY A 148 -8.80 1.85 7.53
N ALA A 149 -8.36 2.96 6.94
CA ALA A 149 -8.88 4.28 7.32
C ALA A 149 -10.34 4.39 6.91
N PRO A 150 -11.25 4.77 7.84
CA PRO A 150 -12.58 5.18 7.44
C PRO A 150 -12.40 6.33 6.44
N ALA A 151 -13.06 6.21 5.29
CA ALA A 151 -13.04 7.25 4.28
C ALA A 151 -13.35 8.58 5.00
N ARG A 152 -12.35 9.47 5.08
CA ARG A 152 -12.63 10.87 5.40
C ARG A 152 -13.83 11.20 4.54
N ALA A 153 -14.82 11.97 5.04
CA ALA A 153 -16.05 12.25 4.30
C ALA A 153 -15.71 12.91 2.94
N LEU A 154 -15.19 12.08 2.04
CA LEU A 154 -14.95 12.43 0.65
C LEU A 154 -16.30 12.43 -0.03
N PRO A 155 -16.52 13.28 -1.04
CA PRO A 155 -17.67 13.10 -1.92
C PRO A 155 -17.72 11.64 -2.36
N SER A 156 -18.88 11.01 -2.24
CA SER A 156 -19.03 9.59 -2.61
C SER A 156 -18.75 9.33 -4.08
N MET A 157 -18.92 10.34 -4.93
CA MET A 157 -18.69 10.28 -6.36
C MET A 157 -17.90 11.51 -6.80
N LEU A 158 -16.86 11.28 -7.61
CA LEU A 158 -16.06 12.31 -8.26
C LEU A 158 -16.08 12.07 -9.77
N GLU A 159 -16.39 13.10 -10.55
CA GLU A 159 -16.46 13.01 -12.01
C GLU A 159 -15.36 13.84 -12.63
N VAL A 160 -14.58 13.25 -13.53
CA VAL A 160 -13.48 13.92 -14.22
C VAL A 160 -13.39 13.41 -15.66
N GLY A 161 -13.77 14.25 -16.63
CA GLY A 161 -13.93 13.80 -18.02
C GLY A 161 -14.96 12.68 -18.09
N ASP A 162 -14.60 11.57 -18.73
CA ASP A 162 -15.46 10.38 -18.88
C ASP A 162 -15.29 9.40 -17.69
N VAL A 163 -14.51 9.77 -16.68
CA VAL A 163 -14.16 8.89 -15.55
C VAL A 163 -14.97 9.27 -14.33
N VAL A 164 -15.62 8.27 -13.73
CA VAL A 164 -16.36 8.37 -12.46
C VAL A 164 -15.63 7.55 -11.40
N VAL A 165 -15.29 8.19 -10.28
CA VAL A 165 -14.62 7.56 -9.13
C VAL A 165 -15.60 7.44 -7.97
N ASP A 166 -16.05 6.23 -7.65
CA ASP A 166 -16.83 5.93 -6.46
C ASP A 166 -15.89 5.69 -5.28
N THR A 167 -15.77 6.68 -4.41
CA THR A 167 -14.86 6.61 -3.25
C THR A 167 -15.35 5.67 -2.17
N GLY A 168 -16.68 5.44 -2.08
CA GLY A 168 -17.27 4.54 -1.10
C GLY A 168 -17.08 3.07 -1.46
N ARG A 169 -17.21 2.73 -2.74
CA ARG A 169 -16.99 1.38 -3.26
C ARG A 169 -15.55 1.12 -3.69
N ARG A 170 -14.74 2.16 -3.77
CA ARG A 170 -13.39 2.11 -4.36
C ARG A 170 -13.40 1.57 -5.80
N GLU A 171 -14.39 1.98 -6.57
CA GLU A 171 -14.61 1.56 -7.95
C GLU A 171 -14.39 2.74 -8.90
N VAL A 172 -13.79 2.47 -10.04
CA VAL A 172 -13.62 3.46 -11.12
C VAL A 172 -14.36 2.97 -12.35
N ARG A 173 -15.12 3.85 -12.96
CA ARG A 173 -15.86 3.58 -14.19
C ARG A 173 -15.47 4.58 -15.26
N GLN A 174 -15.42 4.11 -16.51
CA GLN A 174 -15.29 4.92 -17.70
C GLN A 174 -16.43 4.58 -18.66
N GLY A 175 -17.39 5.48 -18.78
CA GLY A 175 -18.68 5.15 -19.39
C GLY A 175 -19.39 4.02 -18.63
N GLU A 176 -19.74 2.94 -19.31
CA GLU A 176 -20.38 1.76 -18.68
C GLU A 176 -19.40 0.71 -18.16
N SER A 177 -18.10 0.87 -18.45
CA SER A 177 -17.08 -0.12 -18.11
C SER A 177 -16.43 0.16 -16.76
N VAL A 178 -16.30 -0.88 -15.93
CA VAL A 178 -15.48 -0.83 -14.70
C VAL A 178 -14.02 -1.00 -15.08
N VAL A 179 -13.16 -0.09 -14.59
CA VAL A 179 -11.71 -0.13 -14.83
C VAL A 179 -11.01 -0.61 -13.57
N ALA A 180 -10.32 -1.75 -13.65
CA ALA A 180 -9.57 -2.30 -12.53
C ALA A 180 -8.30 -1.49 -12.25
N LEU A 181 -8.28 -0.81 -11.12
CA LEU A 181 -7.10 -0.11 -10.59
C LEU A 181 -6.56 -0.85 -9.38
N THR A 182 -5.23 -0.78 -9.18
CA THR A 182 -4.65 -1.18 -7.88
C THR A 182 -5.07 -0.19 -6.80
N SER A 183 -4.97 -0.58 -5.53
CA SER A 183 -5.30 0.31 -4.40
C SER A 183 -4.55 1.63 -4.48
N ARG A 184 -3.29 1.61 -4.91
CA ARG A 184 -2.46 2.82 -5.01
C ARG A 184 -2.83 3.70 -6.21
N GLU A 185 -3.14 3.11 -7.35
CA GLU A 185 -3.66 3.84 -8.52
C GLU A 185 -4.99 4.52 -8.19
N PHE A 186 -5.87 3.80 -7.48
CA PHE A 186 -7.14 4.36 -7.03
C PHE A 186 -6.93 5.56 -6.09
N ASP A 187 -6.06 5.43 -5.08
CA ASP A 187 -5.78 6.49 -4.12
C ASP A 187 -5.19 7.74 -4.81
N LEU A 188 -4.30 7.54 -5.80
CA LEU A 188 -3.73 8.64 -6.58
C LEU A 188 -4.79 9.33 -7.44
N LEU A 189 -5.63 8.56 -8.12
CA LEU A 189 -6.71 9.10 -8.95
C LEU A 189 -7.73 9.88 -8.08
N ALA A 190 -8.15 9.31 -6.96
CA ALA A 190 -9.08 9.95 -6.03
C ALA A 190 -8.50 11.26 -5.46
N TYR A 191 -7.20 11.26 -5.10
CA TYR A 191 -6.53 12.46 -4.61
C TYR A 191 -6.43 13.56 -5.68
N LEU A 192 -6.10 13.19 -6.92
CA LEU A 192 -6.09 14.11 -8.06
C LEU A 192 -7.49 14.66 -8.35
N ALA A 193 -8.52 13.82 -8.31
CA ALA A 193 -9.90 14.20 -8.57
C ALA A 193 -10.47 15.16 -7.50
N LEU A 194 -10.08 14.98 -6.24
CA LEU A 194 -10.40 15.92 -5.15
C LEU A 194 -9.74 17.30 -5.33
N ASN A 195 -8.66 17.36 -6.09
CA ASN A 195 -7.89 18.57 -6.36
C ASN A 195 -7.95 18.97 -7.85
N THR A 196 -9.05 18.66 -8.52
CA THR A 196 -9.25 18.96 -9.95
C THR A 196 -8.94 20.42 -10.25
N GLY A 197 -8.22 20.66 -11.36
CA GLY A 197 -7.77 21.99 -11.81
C GLY A 197 -6.48 22.50 -11.14
N LEU A 198 -6.03 21.90 -10.04
CA LEU A 198 -4.80 22.30 -9.37
C LEU A 198 -3.59 21.55 -9.93
N ALA A 199 -2.49 22.28 -10.17
CA ALA A 199 -1.20 21.69 -10.45
C ALA A 199 -0.55 21.25 -9.13
N LEU A 200 -0.44 19.94 -8.92
CA LEU A 200 0.16 19.35 -7.73
C LEU A 200 1.59 18.89 -8.01
N SER A 201 2.52 19.26 -7.13
CA SER A 201 3.89 18.76 -7.22
C SER A 201 3.94 17.26 -6.89
N ARG A 202 5.00 16.58 -7.35
CA ARG A 202 5.25 15.18 -7.01
C ARG A 202 5.28 14.96 -5.51
N ARG A 203 5.91 15.89 -4.78
CA ARG A 203 5.96 15.82 -3.31
C ARG A 203 4.57 15.94 -2.67
N GLN A 204 3.72 16.87 -3.12
CA GLN A 204 2.35 16.98 -2.64
C GLN A 204 1.53 15.71 -2.92
N LEU A 205 1.72 15.10 -4.11
CA LEU A 205 1.08 13.83 -4.44
C LEU A 205 1.57 12.69 -3.54
N LEU A 206 2.88 12.61 -3.26
CA LEU A 206 3.44 11.63 -2.34
C LEU A 206 2.90 11.82 -0.92
N ASP A 207 2.95 13.02 -0.38
CA ASP A 207 2.44 13.29 0.96
C ASP A 207 0.93 13.00 1.06
N GLY A 208 0.17 13.38 0.04
CA GLY A 208 -1.26 13.13 -0.07
C GLY A 208 -1.63 11.65 -0.21
N VAL A 209 -0.87 10.89 -1.00
CA VAL A 209 -1.18 9.50 -1.38
C VAL A 209 -0.35 8.46 -0.62
N TRP A 210 0.91 8.70 -0.30
CA TRP A 210 1.77 7.78 0.46
C TRP A 210 1.93 8.19 1.93
N GLY A 211 1.66 9.48 2.29
CA GLY A 211 1.69 10.02 3.65
C GLY A 211 2.86 10.95 3.88
N GLU A 212 2.63 11.91 4.78
CA GLU A 212 3.69 12.80 5.24
C GLU A 212 4.88 12.01 5.79
N GLY A 213 6.09 12.42 5.40
CA GLY A 213 7.32 11.74 5.82
C GLY A 213 7.66 10.48 5.02
N TRP A 214 7.00 10.20 3.91
CA TRP A 214 7.44 9.16 3.00
C TRP A 214 8.79 9.53 2.34
N TYR A 215 9.77 8.64 2.44
CA TYR A 215 11.17 8.89 2.05
C TYR A 215 11.57 8.25 0.70
N GLY A 216 10.61 7.80 -0.10
CA GLY A 216 10.89 7.20 -1.40
C GLY A 216 11.16 8.22 -2.51
N ASP A 217 11.45 7.69 -3.71
CA ASP A 217 11.72 8.49 -4.90
C ASP A 217 10.42 9.11 -5.44
N GLU A 218 10.46 10.38 -5.82
CA GLU A 218 9.32 11.08 -6.44
C GLU A 218 8.87 10.44 -7.76
N ARG A 219 9.75 9.67 -8.42
CA ARG A 219 9.42 8.89 -9.62
C ARG A 219 8.34 7.83 -9.40
N THR A 220 8.10 7.41 -8.15
CA THR A 220 6.96 6.54 -7.80
C THR A 220 5.64 7.12 -8.33
N VAL A 221 5.46 8.45 -8.22
CA VAL A 221 4.28 9.13 -8.77
C VAL A 221 4.20 8.98 -10.28
N ASP A 222 5.35 9.16 -10.97
CA ASP A 222 5.39 9.12 -12.44
C ASP A 222 4.96 7.76 -12.98
N VAL A 223 5.36 6.68 -12.30
CA VAL A 223 4.98 5.31 -12.68
C VAL A 223 3.48 5.09 -12.52
N HIS A 224 2.90 5.46 -11.38
CA HIS A 224 1.46 5.31 -11.17
C HIS A 224 0.63 6.23 -12.10
N VAL A 225 1.11 7.44 -12.39
CA VAL A 225 0.50 8.31 -13.42
C VAL A 225 0.53 7.64 -14.79
N ARG A 226 1.64 7.01 -15.16
CA ARG A 226 1.75 6.26 -16.42
C ARG A 226 0.75 5.11 -16.48
N GLN A 227 0.58 4.37 -15.38
CA GLN A 227 -0.41 3.28 -15.31
C GLN A 227 -1.86 3.79 -15.39
N LEU A 228 -2.18 4.89 -14.72
CA LEU A 228 -3.50 5.52 -14.85
C LEU A 228 -3.79 5.92 -16.30
N ARG A 229 -2.83 6.57 -16.98
CA ARG A 229 -2.97 6.92 -18.41
C ARG A 229 -3.13 5.70 -19.31
N LYS A 230 -2.40 4.61 -19.01
CA LYS A 230 -2.51 3.36 -19.77
C LYS A 230 -3.88 2.71 -19.61
N LYS A 231 -4.46 2.75 -18.41
CA LYS A 231 -5.74 2.09 -18.11
C LYS A 231 -6.96 2.91 -18.49
N LEU A 232 -6.89 4.25 -18.37
CA LEU A 232 -8.00 5.16 -18.56
C LEU A 232 -7.91 5.97 -19.87
N GLY A 233 -6.75 5.92 -20.55
CA GLY A 233 -6.56 6.54 -21.88
C GLY A 233 -6.90 8.03 -21.92
N ASP A 234 -7.39 8.45 -23.09
CA ASP A 234 -7.68 9.86 -23.38
C ASP A 234 -8.92 10.40 -22.64
N GLY A 235 -9.75 9.53 -22.07
CA GLY A 235 -10.90 9.93 -21.24
C GLY A 235 -10.51 10.53 -19.90
N LEU A 236 -9.25 10.34 -19.47
CA LEU A 236 -8.72 10.95 -18.24
C LEU A 236 -7.93 12.22 -18.59
N PRO A 237 -8.42 13.44 -18.26
CA PRO A 237 -7.73 14.70 -18.57
C PRO A 237 -6.57 14.97 -17.61
N LEU A 238 -5.64 14.01 -17.51
CA LEU A 238 -4.46 14.07 -16.65
C LEU A 238 -3.25 14.60 -17.41
N THR A 239 -2.88 15.86 -17.14
CA THR A 239 -1.80 16.58 -17.82
C THR A 239 -0.53 16.65 -17.00
N THR A 240 0.64 16.67 -17.66
CA THR A 240 1.93 16.96 -17.03
C THR A 240 2.15 18.47 -17.01
N VAL A 241 2.41 19.04 -15.85
CA VAL A 241 2.81 20.43 -15.68
C VAL A 241 4.33 20.47 -15.51
N TRP A 242 5.03 20.86 -16.58
CA TRP A 242 6.49 20.83 -16.63
C TRP A 242 7.14 21.61 -15.47
N GLY A 243 8.13 21.02 -14.84
CA GLY A 243 8.84 21.59 -13.67
C GLY A 243 8.05 21.55 -12.35
N ILE A 244 6.77 21.15 -12.38
CA ILE A 244 5.93 21.07 -11.17
C ILE A 244 5.52 19.61 -10.89
N GLY A 245 4.68 19.02 -11.72
CA GLY A 245 4.12 17.70 -11.49
C GLY A 245 2.93 17.41 -12.39
N TYR A 246 1.73 17.22 -11.82
CA TYR A 246 0.54 16.78 -12.54
C TYR A 246 -0.69 17.58 -12.18
N ARG A 247 -1.61 17.67 -13.13
CA ARG A 247 -2.92 18.30 -12.97
C ARG A 247 -3.99 17.44 -13.64
N LEU A 248 -5.09 17.24 -12.95
CA LEU A 248 -6.30 16.61 -13.47
C LEU A 248 -7.34 17.67 -13.78
N GLY A 249 -7.87 17.71 -15.04
CA GLY A 249 -8.79 18.73 -15.52
C GLY A 249 -8.11 19.93 -16.18
#